data_da1ebdccd49c4dd9aa3e9b4afcb9052c
#
_entry.id   da1ebdccd49c4dd9aa3e9b4afcb9052c
#
_cell.length_a   1.000
_cell.length_b   1.000
_cell.length_c   1.000
_cell.angle_alpha   90.00
_cell.angle_beta   90.00
_cell.angle_gamma   90.00
#
_symmetry.space_group_name_H-M   'P 1'
#
loop_
_entity.id
_entity.type
_entity.pdbx_description
1 polymer ?
#
loop_
_entity_poly.entity_id
_entity_poly.type
_entity_poly.pdbx_seq_one_letter_code
_entity_poly.pdbx_strand_id
1 'polypeptide(L)'
;RRCLVGSEMCIRDRMEKDIDDSCILVIARRQPAASDLRLVMAVTKAVNDLERIGDEAKKIANHSIILSEKDNANSGYPEVRHIGASVSKMLSDALTAFARFDSEAALRTFNQDEQIDLEYKTALRELMTYMMEDPKSITDVINILWVVRSLERIGDHAKNLCEQIVFVVQGKDCLLYTSPSPRDIS
;
A
#
# COMPACT_ATOMS: atom_id res chain seq x y z
N ARG A 1 -3.88 20.56 -17.12
CA ARG A 1 -3.52 19.25 -16.50
C ARG A 1 -3.55 19.29 -14.96
N ARG A 2 -3.35 20.44 -14.30
CA ARG A 2 -3.45 20.57 -12.84
C ARG A 2 -4.85 20.37 -12.27
N CYS A 3 -5.90 20.62 -13.06
CA CYS A 3 -7.29 20.46 -12.59
C CYS A 3 -7.73 19.00 -12.40
N LEU A 4 -7.16 18.02 -13.12
CA LEU A 4 -7.56 16.62 -13.02
C LEU A 4 -7.15 16.01 -11.67
N VAL A 5 -5.91 16.23 -11.23
CA VAL A 5 -5.40 15.70 -9.96
C VAL A 5 -6.17 16.25 -8.75
N GLY A 6 -6.59 17.52 -8.78
CA GLY A 6 -7.39 18.13 -7.71
C GLY A 6 -8.82 17.61 -7.65
N SER A 7 -9.45 17.32 -8.79
CA SER A 7 -10.83 16.81 -8.84
C SER A 7 -10.92 15.35 -8.40
N GLU A 8 -9.95 14.52 -8.75
CA GLU A 8 -9.90 13.11 -8.34
C GLU A 8 -9.69 12.95 -6.83
N MET A 9 -8.87 13.81 -6.23
CA MET A 9 -8.68 13.84 -4.78
C MET A 9 -9.99 14.20 -4.05
N CYS A 10 -10.73 15.19 -4.55
CA CYS A 10 -12.05 15.52 -4.00
C CYS A 10 -13.09 14.40 -4.15
N ILE A 11 -13.01 13.60 -5.21
CA ILE A 11 -13.89 12.44 -5.42
C ILE A 11 -13.55 11.35 -4.40
N ARG A 12 -12.27 11.00 -4.24
CA ARG A 12 -11.80 9.99 -3.30
C ARG A 12 -12.19 10.36 -1.86
N ASP A 13 -11.88 11.57 -1.40
CA ASP A 13 -12.21 12.05 -0.06
C ASP A 13 -13.73 12.05 0.19
N ARG A 14 -14.53 12.30 -0.85
CA ARG A 14 -15.99 12.20 -0.75
C ARG A 14 -16.44 10.75 -0.59
N MET A 15 -15.89 9.84 -1.41
CA MET A 15 -16.22 8.42 -1.32
C MET A 15 -15.84 7.83 0.04
N GLU A 16 -14.70 8.22 0.59
CA GLU A 16 -14.26 7.83 1.95
C GLU A 16 -15.33 8.24 2.98
N LYS A 17 -15.72 9.52 3.00
CA LYS A 17 -16.75 10.02 3.91
C LYS A 17 -18.09 9.33 3.73
N ASP A 18 -18.52 9.11 2.50
CA ASP A 18 -19.80 8.45 2.18
C ASP A 18 -19.80 7.00 2.69
N ILE A 19 -18.66 6.30 2.64
CA ILE A 19 -18.53 4.94 3.16
C ILE A 19 -18.51 4.95 4.69
N ASP A 20 -17.77 5.86 5.32
CA ASP A 20 -17.72 6.00 6.77
C ASP A 20 -19.10 6.32 7.34
N ASP A 21 -19.82 7.27 6.76
CA ASP A 21 -21.19 7.61 7.15
C ASP A 21 -22.12 6.39 6.99
N SER A 22 -21.95 5.62 5.92
CA SER A 22 -22.70 4.38 5.70
C SER A 22 -22.41 3.33 6.77
N CYS A 23 -21.14 3.16 7.15
CA CYS A 23 -20.70 2.24 8.22
C CYS A 23 -21.32 2.64 9.57
N ILE A 24 -21.26 3.93 9.92
CA ILE A 24 -21.87 4.47 11.15
C ILE A 24 -23.38 4.21 11.14
N LEU A 25 -24.05 4.44 10.01
CA LEU A 25 -25.48 4.25 9.87
C LEU A 25 -25.91 2.77 10.05
N VAL A 26 -25.10 1.85 9.49
CA VAL A 26 -25.30 0.39 9.67
C VAL A 26 -25.17 0.01 11.14
N ILE A 27 -24.15 0.48 11.83
CA ILE A 27 -23.96 0.21 13.27
C ILE A 27 -25.12 0.75 14.08
N ALA A 28 -25.51 2.03 13.85
CA ALA A 28 -26.55 2.70 14.62
C ALA A 28 -27.95 2.10 14.42
N ARG A 29 -28.29 1.70 13.19
CA ARG A 29 -29.64 1.23 12.86
C ARG A 29 -29.83 -0.26 12.99
N ARG A 30 -28.80 -1.07 12.69
CA ARG A 30 -28.93 -2.54 12.59
C ARG A 30 -28.36 -3.29 13.77
N GLN A 31 -27.56 -2.64 14.63
CA GLN A 31 -26.86 -3.29 15.75
C GLN A 31 -26.24 -4.63 15.33
N PRO A 32 -25.28 -4.63 14.39
CA PRO A 32 -24.80 -5.82 13.73
C PRO A 32 -24.23 -6.83 14.72
N ALA A 33 -24.44 -8.13 14.48
CA ALA A 33 -23.83 -9.21 15.24
C ALA A 33 -22.30 -9.23 15.06
N ALA A 34 -21.60 -10.00 15.87
CA ALA A 34 -20.13 -9.98 15.95
C ALA A 34 -19.43 -10.13 14.58
N SER A 35 -19.92 -10.98 13.67
CA SER A 35 -19.38 -11.15 12.32
C SER A 35 -19.60 -9.92 11.45
N ASP A 36 -20.81 -9.38 11.48
CA ASP A 36 -21.16 -8.22 10.66
C ASP A 36 -20.48 -6.95 11.16
N LEU A 37 -20.30 -6.84 12.50
CA LEU A 37 -19.52 -5.74 13.07
C LEU A 37 -18.06 -5.82 12.66
N ARG A 38 -17.44 -7.01 12.64
CA ARG A 38 -16.07 -7.18 12.13
C ARG A 38 -15.95 -6.73 10.68
N LEU A 39 -16.92 -7.08 9.84
CA LEU A 39 -16.95 -6.64 8.44
C LEU A 39 -16.99 -5.12 8.34
N VAL A 40 -17.89 -4.46 9.07
CA VAL A 40 -17.99 -2.99 9.04
C VAL A 40 -16.69 -2.34 9.48
N MET A 41 -16.08 -2.83 10.56
CA MET A 41 -14.80 -2.32 11.05
C MET A 41 -13.64 -2.54 10.06
N ALA A 42 -13.62 -3.70 9.37
CA ALA A 42 -12.62 -3.98 8.36
C ALA A 42 -12.78 -3.09 7.12
N VAL A 43 -14.02 -2.81 6.71
CA VAL A 43 -14.30 -1.89 5.60
C VAL A 43 -13.80 -0.48 5.92
N THR A 44 -14.10 0.06 7.10
CA THR A 44 -13.63 1.39 7.53
C THR A 44 -12.10 1.47 7.51
N LYS A 45 -11.40 0.43 8.02
CA LYS A 45 -9.93 0.39 7.97
C LYS A 45 -9.40 0.28 6.55
N ALA A 46 -10.02 -0.56 5.72
CA ALA A 46 -9.61 -0.73 4.31
C ALA A 46 -9.76 0.56 3.51
N VAL A 47 -10.81 1.35 3.75
CA VAL A 47 -11.02 2.65 3.10
C VAL A 47 -9.90 3.63 3.46
N ASN A 48 -9.47 3.67 4.71
CA ASN A 48 -8.33 4.47 5.15
C ASN A 48 -7.02 4.04 4.45
N ASP A 49 -6.77 2.72 4.35
CA ASP A 49 -5.58 2.23 3.65
C ASP A 49 -5.61 2.58 2.16
N LEU A 50 -6.78 2.48 1.50
CA LEU A 50 -6.96 2.88 0.10
C LEU A 50 -6.75 4.38 -0.13
N GLU A 51 -7.20 5.22 0.79
CA GLU A 51 -6.94 6.66 0.78
C GLU A 51 -5.43 6.93 0.81
N ARG A 52 -4.70 6.31 1.74
CA ARG A 52 -3.25 6.44 1.88
C ARG A 52 -2.49 5.94 0.66
N ILE A 53 -2.90 4.80 0.07
CA ILE A 53 -2.34 4.30 -1.19
C ILE A 53 -2.48 5.36 -2.30
N GLY A 54 -3.64 5.99 -2.41
CA GLY A 54 -3.87 7.06 -3.38
C GLY A 54 -3.00 8.29 -3.14
N ASP A 55 -2.73 8.64 -1.89
CA ASP A 55 -1.84 9.74 -1.53
C ASP A 55 -0.37 9.43 -1.87
N GLU A 56 0.08 8.20 -1.62
CA GLU A 56 1.42 7.78 -2.03
C GLU A 56 1.56 7.76 -3.56
N ALA A 57 0.55 7.27 -4.29
CA ALA A 57 0.54 7.32 -5.77
C ALA A 57 0.63 8.76 -6.31
N LYS A 58 -0.03 9.72 -5.65
CA LYS A 58 0.09 11.15 -5.99
C LYS A 58 1.52 11.68 -5.75
N LYS A 59 2.18 11.28 -4.66
CA LYS A 59 3.58 11.66 -4.41
C LYS A 59 4.50 11.12 -5.50
N ILE A 60 4.33 9.85 -5.90
CA ILE A 60 5.07 9.24 -7.01
C ILE A 60 4.89 10.06 -8.29
N ALA A 61 3.66 10.42 -8.64
CA ALA A 61 3.38 11.22 -9.83
C ALA A 61 4.05 12.60 -9.77
N ASN A 62 4.03 13.26 -8.63
CA ASN A 62 4.69 14.57 -8.44
C ASN A 62 6.21 14.47 -8.64
N HIS A 63 6.87 13.48 -8.03
CA HIS A 63 8.30 13.27 -8.20
C HIS A 63 8.65 12.88 -9.64
N SER A 64 7.81 12.10 -10.30
CA SER A 64 7.98 11.74 -11.72
C SER A 64 7.90 12.98 -12.65
N ILE A 65 7.03 13.95 -12.35
CA ILE A 65 6.95 15.21 -13.10
C ILE A 65 8.25 16.00 -12.91
N ILE A 66 8.74 16.15 -11.68
CA ILE A 66 9.99 16.84 -11.38
C ILE A 66 11.17 16.23 -12.14
N LEU A 67 11.23 14.90 -12.18
CA LEU A 67 12.27 14.16 -12.91
C LEU A 67 12.16 14.33 -14.43
N SER A 68 10.93 14.39 -14.97
CA SER A 68 10.70 14.52 -16.42
C SER A 68 10.98 15.91 -16.98
N GLU A 69 11.03 16.95 -16.15
CA GLU A 69 11.35 18.33 -16.55
C GLU A 69 12.86 18.53 -16.80
N LYS A 70 13.69 17.55 -16.47
CA LYS A 70 15.14 17.59 -16.70
C LYS A 70 15.51 16.80 -17.95
N ASP A 71 16.31 17.38 -18.82
CA ASP A 71 16.75 16.80 -20.10
C ASP A 71 17.54 15.47 -19.99
N ASN A 72 17.91 15.06 -18.79
CA ASN A 72 18.70 13.85 -18.51
C ASN A 72 17.87 12.62 -18.10
N ALA A 73 16.60 12.56 -18.45
CA ALA A 73 15.69 11.44 -18.13
C ALA A 73 16.09 10.06 -18.74
N ASN A 74 17.31 9.93 -19.28
CA ASN A 74 17.76 8.72 -19.99
C ASN A 74 18.34 7.61 -19.10
N SER A 75 18.60 7.83 -17.83
CA SER A 75 18.98 6.74 -16.95
C SER A 75 17.73 6.17 -16.28
N GLY A 76 17.09 5.20 -16.98
CA GLY A 76 16.07 4.40 -16.36
C GLY A 76 16.67 3.69 -15.14
N TYR A 77 16.04 3.83 -13.97
CA TYR A 77 16.42 3.10 -12.76
C TYR A 77 15.66 1.77 -12.76
N PRO A 78 16.31 0.66 -13.15
CA PRO A 78 15.64 -0.64 -13.31
C PRO A 78 15.07 -1.13 -11.98
N GLU A 79 15.69 -0.76 -10.85
CA GLU A 79 15.28 -1.10 -9.49
C GLU A 79 13.91 -0.52 -9.16
N VAL A 80 13.67 0.75 -9.53
CA VAL A 80 12.37 1.41 -9.34
C VAL A 80 11.26 0.74 -10.15
N ARG A 81 11.60 0.31 -11.37
CA ARG A 81 10.64 -0.39 -12.23
C ARG A 81 10.29 -1.75 -11.66
N HIS A 82 11.30 -2.47 -11.12
CA HIS A 82 11.10 -3.79 -10.54
C HIS A 82 10.21 -3.73 -9.30
N ILE A 83 10.56 -2.90 -8.31
CA ILE A 83 9.76 -2.74 -7.10
C ILE A 83 8.35 -2.19 -7.42
N GLY A 84 8.22 -1.29 -8.40
CA GLY A 84 6.93 -0.79 -8.86
C GLY A 84 6.03 -1.89 -9.41
N ALA A 85 6.58 -2.84 -10.17
CA ALA A 85 5.84 -3.99 -10.70
C ALA A 85 5.42 -4.95 -9.56
N SER A 86 6.32 -5.24 -8.61
CA SER A 86 6.04 -6.10 -7.45
C SER A 86 4.93 -5.53 -6.58
N VAL A 87 5.01 -4.24 -6.23
CA VAL A 87 4.00 -3.55 -5.42
C VAL A 87 2.65 -3.45 -6.14
N SER A 88 2.65 -3.14 -7.44
CA SER A 88 1.41 -3.08 -8.23
C SER A 88 0.70 -4.44 -8.28
N LYS A 89 1.47 -5.52 -8.42
CA LYS A 89 0.94 -6.89 -8.38
C LYS A 89 0.38 -7.22 -7.00
N MET A 90 1.14 -6.97 -5.94
CA MET A 90 0.70 -7.21 -4.56
C MET A 90 -0.59 -6.47 -4.24
N LEU A 91 -0.71 -5.20 -4.62
CA LEU A 91 -1.93 -4.42 -4.43
C LEU A 91 -3.12 -5.01 -5.20
N SER A 92 -2.93 -5.41 -6.46
CA SER A 92 -3.96 -6.05 -7.27
C SER A 92 -4.44 -7.36 -6.65
N ASP A 93 -3.50 -8.18 -6.15
CA ASP A 93 -3.81 -9.46 -5.51
C ASP A 93 -4.57 -9.22 -4.18
N ALA A 94 -4.15 -8.23 -3.38
CA ALA A 94 -4.82 -7.85 -2.13
C ALA A 94 -6.26 -7.36 -2.38
N LEU A 95 -6.47 -6.49 -3.37
CA LEU A 95 -7.80 -6.00 -3.74
C LEU A 95 -8.71 -7.12 -4.24
N THR A 96 -8.16 -8.06 -5.01
CA THR A 96 -8.90 -9.24 -5.50
C THR A 96 -9.29 -10.15 -4.35
N ALA A 97 -8.38 -10.41 -3.42
CA ALA A 97 -8.64 -11.19 -2.22
C ALA A 97 -9.71 -10.51 -1.34
N PHE A 98 -9.64 -9.18 -1.19
CA PHE A 98 -10.63 -8.40 -0.43
C PHE A 98 -12.03 -8.50 -1.05
N ALA A 99 -12.14 -8.33 -2.36
CA ALA A 99 -13.42 -8.40 -3.06
C ALA A 99 -14.09 -9.78 -2.96
N ARG A 100 -13.29 -10.85 -2.78
CA ARG A 100 -13.77 -12.25 -2.70
C ARG A 100 -13.83 -12.81 -1.29
N PHE A 101 -13.37 -12.08 -0.29
CA PHE A 101 -13.14 -12.58 1.07
C PHE A 101 -12.28 -13.85 1.11
N ASP A 102 -11.28 -13.94 0.22
CA ASP A 102 -10.40 -15.09 0.12
C ASP A 102 -9.22 -14.94 1.08
N SER A 103 -9.35 -15.55 2.26
CA SER A 103 -8.31 -15.48 3.30
C SER A 103 -7.04 -16.24 2.94
N GLU A 104 -7.10 -17.28 2.08
CA GLU A 104 -5.89 -17.99 1.64
C GLU A 104 -5.10 -17.15 0.65
N ALA A 105 -5.78 -16.51 -0.31
CA ALA A 105 -5.14 -15.57 -1.22
C ALA A 105 -4.55 -14.38 -0.46
N ALA A 106 -5.26 -13.86 0.54
CA ALA A 106 -4.78 -12.79 1.41
C ALA A 106 -3.50 -13.16 2.15
N LEU A 107 -3.41 -14.37 2.75
CA LEU A 107 -2.21 -14.85 3.43
C LEU A 107 -1.03 -15.03 2.46
N ARG A 108 -1.27 -15.54 1.25
CA ARG A 108 -0.21 -15.63 0.24
C ARG A 108 0.32 -14.24 -0.17
N THR A 109 -0.57 -13.28 -0.33
CA THR A 109 -0.22 -11.90 -0.69
C THR A 109 0.49 -11.19 0.47
N PHE A 110 0.05 -11.41 1.70
CA PHE A 110 0.69 -10.88 2.91
C PHE A 110 2.19 -11.26 2.98
N ASN A 111 2.52 -12.51 2.66
CA ASN A 111 3.91 -13.00 2.67
C ASN A 111 4.79 -12.41 1.54
N GLN A 112 4.20 -11.79 0.51
CA GLN A 112 4.97 -11.10 -0.55
C GLN A 112 5.65 -9.82 -0.05
N ASP A 113 5.20 -9.27 1.05
CA ASP A 113 5.73 -8.04 1.66
C ASP A 113 7.22 -8.18 2.03
N GLU A 114 7.64 -9.33 2.53
CA GLU A 114 9.06 -9.59 2.85
C GLU A 114 9.98 -9.43 1.62
N GLN A 115 9.49 -9.84 0.45
CA GLN A 115 10.23 -9.69 -0.80
C GLN A 115 10.32 -8.21 -1.21
N ILE A 116 9.23 -7.46 -1.08
CA ILE A 116 9.21 -6.02 -1.37
C ILE A 116 10.16 -5.26 -0.44
N ASP A 117 10.21 -5.61 0.83
CA ASP A 117 11.16 -5.05 1.80
C ASP A 117 12.62 -5.30 1.39
N LEU A 118 12.92 -6.49 0.87
CA LEU A 118 14.25 -6.83 0.38
C LEU A 118 14.61 -6.03 -0.87
N GLU A 119 13.67 -5.90 -1.81
CA GLU A 119 13.82 -5.10 -3.03
C GLU A 119 14.04 -3.62 -2.68
N TYR A 120 13.28 -3.10 -1.71
CA TYR A 120 13.46 -1.73 -1.19
C TYR A 120 14.87 -1.51 -0.63
N LYS A 121 15.36 -2.41 0.23
CA LYS A 121 16.70 -2.32 0.81
C LYS A 121 17.80 -2.41 -0.26
N THR A 122 17.57 -3.18 -1.31
CA THR A 122 18.50 -3.31 -2.44
C THR A 122 18.52 -2.02 -3.26
N ALA A 123 17.34 -1.50 -3.64
CA ALA A 123 17.21 -0.25 -4.37
C ALA A 123 17.87 0.92 -3.62
N LEU A 124 17.72 0.99 -2.29
CA LEU A 124 18.38 2.01 -1.47
C LEU A 124 19.90 1.97 -1.59
N ARG A 125 20.51 0.77 -1.53
CA ARG A 125 21.99 0.63 -1.65
C ARG A 125 22.48 1.03 -3.02
N GLU A 126 21.79 0.64 -4.08
CA GLU A 126 22.15 0.98 -5.45
C GLU A 126 22.02 2.47 -5.69
N LEU A 127 20.95 3.10 -5.22
CA LEU A 127 20.77 4.55 -5.32
C LEU A 127 21.84 5.33 -4.54
N MET A 128 22.27 4.84 -3.37
CA MET A 128 23.42 5.41 -2.65
C MET A 128 24.71 5.32 -3.44
N THR A 129 24.95 4.20 -4.14
CA THR A 129 26.12 4.01 -5.00
C THR A 129 26.12 5.03 -6.13
N TYR A 130 24.98 5.24 -6.81
CA TYR A 130 24.87 6.26 -7.87
C TYR A 130 25.20 7.68 -7.37
N MET A 131 24.77 8.05 -6.16
CA MET A 131 25.13 9.37 -5.58
C MET A 131 26.63 9.50 -5.31
N MET A 132 27.32 8.40 -4.97
CA MET A 132 28.76 8.41 -4.73
C MET A 132 29.57 8.48 -6.03
N GLU A 133 29.09 7.85 -7.10
CA GLU A 133 29.74 7.82 -8.41
C GLU A 133 29.58 9.14 -9.17
N ASP A 134 28.39 9.74 -9.11
CA ASP A 134 28.09 11.02 -9.75
C ASP A 134 27.40 11.99 -8.79
N PRO A 135 28.17 12.92 -8.16
CA PRO A 135 27.60 13.91 -7.26
C PRO A 135 26.57 14.85 -7.93
N LYS A 136 26.56 14.98 -9.26
CA LYS A 136 25.56 15.80 -9.96
C LYS A 136 24.18 15.13 -9.99
N SER A 137 24.12 13.82 -9.84
CA SER A 137 22.88 13.04 -9.80
C SER A 137 22.14 13.10 -8.45
N ILE A 138 22.76 13.64 -7.39
CA ILE A 138 22.22 13.61 -6.02
C ILE A 138 20.77 14.10 -5.96
N THR A 139 20.45 15.22 -6.59
CA THR A 139 19.09 15.77 -6.55
C THR A 139 18.07 14.85 -7.20
N ASP A 140 18.44 14.16 -8.28
CA ASP A 140 17.56 13.27 -9.02
C ASP A 140 17.38 11.95 -8.25
N VAL A 141 18.47 11.42 -7.70
CA VAL A 141 18.44 10.22 -6.86
C VAL A 141 17.60 10.45 -5.59
N ILE A 142 17.63 11.63 -4.97
CA ILE A 142 16.76 11.97 -3.85
C ILE A 142 15.26 11.90 -4.27
N ASN A 143 14.90 12.43 -5.44
CA ASN A 143 13.52 12.32 -5.93
C ASN A 143 13.12 10.86 -6.16
N ILE A 144 14.03 10.04 -6.66
CA ILE A 144 13.83 8.61 -6.86
C ILE A 144 13.69 7.88 -5.53
N LEU A 145 14.50 8.22 -4.52
CA LEU A 145 14.36 7.69 -3.16
C LEU A 145 12.95 7.92 -2.59
N TRP A 146 12.37 9.11 -2.83
CA TRP A 146 10.99 9.38 -2.42
C TRP A 146 9.98 8.51 -3.17
N VAL A 147 10.20 8.25 -4.47
CA VAL A 147 9.35 7.32 -5.24
C VAL A 147 9.43 5.90 -4.67
N VAL A 148 10.65 5.39 -4.43
CA VAL A 148 10.87 4.05 -3.87
C VAL A 148 10.25 3.92 -2.48
N ARG A 149 10.38 4.97 -1.64
CA ARG A 149 9.75 5.02 -0.32
C ARG A 149 8.23 5.00 -0.39
N SER A 150 7.64 5.72 -1.35
CA SER A 150 6.20 5.71 -1.55
C SER A 150 5.70 4.35 -2.06
N LEU A 151 6.48 3.65 -2.88
CA LEU A 151 6.16 2.29 -3.34
C LEU A 151 6.15 1.30 -2.16
N GLU A 152 7.17 1.33 -1.29
CA GLU A 152 7.21 0.48 -0.10
C GLU A 152 5.97 0.72 0.79
N ARG A 153 5.58 1.97 1.03
CA ARG A 153 4.39 2.29 1.82
C ARG A 153 3.08 1.82 1.18
N ILE A 154 2.99 1.79 -0.15
CA ILE A 154 1.86 1.16 -0.84
C ILE A 154 1.81 -0.34 -0.55
N GLY A 155 2.98 -1.01 -0.52
CA GLY A 155 3.09 -2.41 -0.11
C GLY A 155 2.59 -2.64 1.32
N ASP A 156 3.04 -1.81 2.29
CA ASP A 156 2.56 -1.84 3.68
C ASP A 156 1.04 -1.74 3.78
N HIS A 157 0.43 -0.80 3.05
CA HIS A 157 -1.04 -0.64 3.05
C HIS A 157 -1.74 -1.81 2.36
N ALA A 158 -1.17 -2.40 1.31
CA ALA A 158 -1.70 -3.62 0.69
C ALA A 158 -1.65 -4.82 1.66
N LYS A 159 -0.59 -4.93 2.47
CA LYS A 159 -0.48 -5.89 3.56
C LYS A 159 -1.59 -5.71 4.60
N ASN A 160 -1.85 -4.46 5.02
CA ASN A 160 -2.94 -4.16 5.95
C ASN A 160 -4.30 -4.60 5.39
N LEU A 161 -4.56 -4.41 4.09
CA LEU A 161 -5.78 -4.93 3.46
C LEU A 161 -5.90 -6.45 3.60
N CYS A 162 -4.80 -7.20 3.43
CA CYS A 162 -4.78 -8.64 3.63
C CYS A 162 -5.09 -9.03 5.09
N GLU A 163 -4.57 -8.30 6.06
CA GLU A 163 -4.88 -8.51 7.49
C GLU A 163 -6.38 -8.34 7.79
N GLN A 164 -7.01 -7.31 7.20
CA GLN A 164 -8.44 -7.08 7.39
C GLN A 164 -9.28 -8.25 6.84
N ILE A 165 -8.87 -8.86 5.72
CA ILE A 165 -9.58 -10.03 5.16
C ILE A 165 -9.52 -11.21 6.13
N VAL A 166 -8.32 -11.54 6.62
CA VAL A 166 -8.13 -12.64 7.56
C VAL A 166 -8.93 -12.40 8.85
N PHE A 167 -8.92 -11.18 9.35
CA PHE A 167 -9.71 -10.78 10.51
C PHE A 167 -11.22 -10.98 10.29
N VAL A 168 -11.75 -10.61 9.12
CA VAL A 168 -13.19 -10.79 8.80
C VAL A 168 -13.55 -12.25 8.72
N VAL A 169 -12.78 -13.05 7.99
CA VAL A 169 -13.10 -14.43 7.66
C VAL A 169 -12.85 -15.37 8.85
N GLN A 170 -11.73 -15.21 9.54
CA GLN A 170 -11.29 -16.13 10.59
C GLN A 170 -11.56 -15.61 12.01
N GLY A 171 -11.84 -14.32 12.16
CA GLY A 171 -12.01 -13.68 13.46
C GLY A 171 -10.72 -13.63 14.30
N LYS A 172 -9.56 -13.81 13.67
CA LYS A 172 -8.24 -13.83 14.30
C LYS A 172 -7.36 -12.75 13.71
N ASP A 173 -6.46 -12.21 14.53
CA ASP A 173 -5.48 -11.22 14.10
C ASP A 173 -4.30 -11.93 13.40
N CYS A 174 -3.88 -11.48 12.22
CA CYS A 174 -2.76 -12.07 11.46
C CYS A 174 -1.47 -12.09 12.27
N LEU A 175 -1.26 -11.10 13.12
CA LEU A 175 -0.08 -11.01 13.99
C LEU A 175 0.07 -12.22 14.93
N LEU A 176 -1.02 -12.94 15.19
CA LEU A 176 -0.99 -14.16 16.00
C LEU A 176 -0.45 -15.39 15.24
N TYR A 177 -0.35 -15.32 13.90
CA TYR A 177 0.21 -16.42 13.10
C TYR A 177 1.73 -16.34 12.91
N THR A 178 2.34 -15.19 13.14
CA THR A 178 3.78 -14.96 12.94
C THR A 178 4.62 -15.20 14.20
N SER A 179 4.00 -15.30 15.38
CA SER A 179 4.68 -15.67 16.61
C SER A 179 4.15 -17.00 17.13
N PRO A 180 4.99 -18.04 17.29
CA PRO A 180 4.57 -19.27 17.97
C PRO A 180 4.07 -18.91 19.38
N SER A 181 2.88 -19.38 19.73
CA SER A 181 2.36 -19.21 21.08
C SER A 181 3.35 -19.79 22.09
N PRO A 182 3.57 -19.15 23.25
CA PRO A 182 4.39 -19.75 24.32
C PRO A 182 3.88 -21.11 24.78
N ARG A 183 2.70 -21.56 24.36
CA ARG A 183 2.11 -22.88 24.68
C ARG A 183 2.48 -23.95 23.65
N ASP A 184 3.04 -23.58 22.49
CA ASP A 184 3.44 -24.51 21.44
C ASP A 184 4.92 -24.92 21.55
N ILE A 185 5.61 -24.48 22.62
CA ILE A 185 7.04 -24.76 22.91
C ILE A 185 7.20 -25.74 24.11
N SER A 186 6.16 -26.52 24.41
CA SER A 186 6.27 -27.56 25.45
C SER A 186 6.16 -28.96 24.89
#